data_eeebfe3dfa0b847e57d76bebda97be6c
#
_entry.id   eeebfe3dfa0b847e57d76bebda97be6c
#
_cell.length_a   1.000
_cell.length_b   1.000
_cell.length_c   1.000
_cell.angle_alpha   90.00
_cell.angle_beta   90.00
_cell.angle_gamma   90.00
#
_symmetry.space_group_name_H-M   'P 1'
#
loop_
_entity.id
_entity.type
_entity.pdbx_description
1 polymer ?
#
loop_
_entity_poly.entity_id
_entity_poly.type
_entity_poly.pdbx_seq_one_letter_code
_entity_poly.pdbx_strand_id
1 'polypeptide(L)'
;MKSLKALQHALADAGHQIDILEHEKDLPLFTDKMKTAGLFPLSPTTPEIFQINVGKMCNQVCKHCHVDAGPDRKEIMTRETMQLCLNILAANPSFKTVDLTGGAPELNPDFRWFVEECRKLGKKVMDRCNLTIIVANKKYHDLPD
;
A
#
# COMPACT_ATOMS: atom_id res chain seq x y z
N MET A 1 14.32 16.22 -4.07
CA MET A 1 13.54 15.53 -5.10
C MET A 1 12.06 15.82 -4.83
N LYS A 2 11.23 15.88 -5.88
CA LYS A 2 9.80 16.18 -5.77
C LYS A 2 8.98 15.06 -6.38
N SER A 3 7.81 14.77 -5.82
CA SER A 3 6.83 13.81 -6.34
C SER A 3 6.27 14.29 -7.70
N LEU A 4 5.63 13.38 -8.45
CA LEU A 4 4.96 13.73 -9.71
C LEU A 4 3.89 14.80 -9.49
N LYS A 5 3.17 14.73 -8.36
CA LYS A 5 2.17 15.74 -7.97
C LYS A 5 2.79 17.12 -7.79
N ALA A 6 3.93 17.22 -7.11
CA ALA A 6 4.63 18.49 -6.90
C ALA A 6 5.24 19.05 -8.20
N LEU A 7 5.46 18.18 -9.21
CA LEU A 7 5.88 18.55 -10.57
C LEU A 7 4.70 18.82 -11.50
N GLN A 8 3.47 18.70 -11.03
CA GLN A 8 2.23 18.83 -11.84
C GLN A 8 2.23 17.90 -13.07
N HIS A 9 2.84 16.72 -12.94
CA HIS A 9 2.91 15.74 -14.02
C HIS A 9 1.56 15.06 -14.23
N ALA A 10 1.13 14.87 -15.49
CA ALA A 10 -0.17 14.26 -15.81
C ALA A 10 -0.39 12.89 -15.17
N LEU A 11 0.67 12.07 -15.08
CA LEU A 11 0.60 10.76 -14.42
C LEU A 11 0.46 10.81 -12.88
N ALA A 12 0.38 11.99 -12.26
CA ALA A 12 -0.02 12.11 -10.87
C ALA A 12 -1.53 11.97 -10.67
N ASP A 13 -2.31 12.09 -11.74
CA ASP A 13 -3.76 11.90 -11.73
C ASP A 13 -4.14 10.45 -12.01
N ALA A 14 -4.87 9.83 -11.07
CA ALA A 14 -5.26 8.43 -11.18
C ALA A 14 -6.27 8.18 -12.31
N GLY A 15 -7.16 9.15 -12.59
CA GLY A 15 -8.10 9.07 -13.70
C GLY A 15 -7.38 9.00 -15.04
N HIS A 16 -6.35 9.84 -15.21
CA HIS A 16 -5.53 9.83 -16.42
C HIS A 16 -4.75 8.52 -16.59
N GLN A 17 -4.24 7.93 -15.49
CA GLN A 17 -3.59 6.61 -15.56
C GLN A 17 -4.59 5.53 -16.00
N ILE A 18 -5.79 5.51 -15.44
CA ILE A 18 -6.85 4.55 -15.79
C ILE A 18 -7.24 4.72 -17.26
N ASP A 19 -7.43 5.96 -17.71
CA ASP A 19 -7.79 6.28 -19.09
C ASP A 19 -6.77 5.72 -20.10
N ILE A 20 -5.47 5.88 -19.80
CA ILE A 20 -4.41 5.28 -20.63
C ILE A 20 -4.53 3.75 -20.64
N LEU A 21 -4.71 3.10 -19.48
CA LEU A 21 -4.75 1.65 -19.36
C LEU A 21 -5.99 1.03 -20.01
N GLU A 22 -7.13 1.72 -19.98
CA GLU A 22 -8.38 1.23 -20.55
C GLU A 22 -8.52 1.47 -22.05
N HIS A 23 -7.82 2.49 -22.59
CA HIS A 23 -7.95 2.89 -24.00
C HIS A 23 -6.72 2.52 -24.85
N GLU A 24 -5.75 1.80 -24.32
CA GLU A 24 -4.70 1.16 -25.13
C GLU A 24 -5.34 0.14 -26.09
N LYS A 25 -5.35 0.52 -27.38
CA LYS A 25 -6.25 -0.03 -28.40
C LYS A 25 -5.97 -1.48 -28.83
N ASP A 26 -4.80 -1.99 -28.53
CA ASP A 26 -4.35 -3.29 -29.05
C ASP A 26 -4.49 -4.42 -28.03
N LEU A 27 -4.94 -4.13 -26.82
CA LEU A 27 -5.14 -5.12 -25.76
C LEU A 27 -6.64 -5.41 -25.58
N PRO A 28 -7.05 -6.68 -25.61
CA PRO A 28 -8.42 -7.05 -25.32
C PRO A 28 -8.75 -6.76 -23.85
N LEU A 29 -9.95 -6.25 -23.59
CA LEU A 29 -10.42 -6.02 -22.24
C LEU A 29 -10.38 -7.31 -21.41
N PHE A 30 -9.96 -7.19 -20.15
CA PHE A 30 -9.88 -8.30 -19.21
C PHE A 30 -11.22 -9.05 -19.10
N THR A 31 -12.32 -8.30 -18.98
CA THR A 31 -13.68 -8.87 -18.91
C THR A 31 -14.04 -9.72 -20.12
N ASP A 32 -13.62 -9.32 -21.32
CA ASP A 32 -13.93 -10.07 -22.53
C ASP A 32 -13.11 -11.37 -22.62
N LYS A 33 -11.84 -11.31 -22.20
CA LYS A 33 -11.01 -12.52 -22.08
C LYS A 33 -11.59 -13.49 -21.05
N MET A 34 -12.06 -12.99 -19.90
CA MET A 34 -12.67 -13.83 -18.86
C MET A 34 -13.97 -14.47 -19.34
N LYS A 35 -14.83 -13.73 -20.06
CA LYS A 35 -16.05 -14.28 -20.66
C LYS A 35 -15.73 -15.37 -21.67
N THR A 36 -14.76 -15.13 -22.56
CA THR A 36 -14.33 -16.11 -23.58
C THR A 36 -13.77 -17.39 -22.94
N ALA A 37 -13.08 -17.26 -21.80
CA ALA A 37 -12.55 -18.39 -21.04
C ALA A 37 -13.60 -19.10 -20.16
N GLY A 38 -14.84 -18.62 -20.10
CA GLY A 38 -15.89 -19.17 -19.24
C GLY A 38 -15.68 -18.91 -17.74
N LEU A 39 -14.85 -17.93 -17.38
CA LEU A 39 -14.49 -17.62 -16.00
C LEU A 39 -15.18 -16.35 -15.47
N PHE A 40 -16.12 -15.79 -16.20
CA PHE A 40 -16.85 -14.58 -15.78
C PHE A 40 -18.28 -14.92 -15.36
N PRO A 41 -18.81 -14.32 -14.27
CA PRO A 41 -18.13 -13.41 -13.35
C PRO A 41 -17.16 -14.14 -12.42
N LEU A 42 -16.07 -13.45 -12.03
CA LEU A 42 -15.18 -13.97 -11.00
C LEU A 42 -15.88 -13.99 -9.64
N SER A 43 -15.79 -15.10 -8.95
CA SER A 43 -16.28 -15.20 -7.58
C SER A 43 -15.17 -14.87 -6.58
N PRO A 44 -15.47 -14.04 -5.56
CA PRO A 44 -14.49 -13.74 -4.51
C PRO A 44 -14.21 -15.01 -3.68
N THR A 45 -12.97 -15.17 -3.26
CA THR A 45 -12.58 -16.15 -2.23
C THR A 45 -12.53 -15.48 -0.86
N THR A 46 -12.42 -16.28 0.20
CA THR A 46 -12.22 -15.74 1.56
C THR A 46 -10.87 -15.02 1.63
N PRO A 47 -10.84 -13.71 1.96
CA PRO A 47 -9.59 -12.98 2.02
C PRO A 47 -8.76 -13.40 3.24
N GLU A 48 -7.46 -13.63 3.03
CA GLU A 48 -6.51 -14.01 4.08
C GLU A 48 -5.47 -12.91 4.35
N ILE A 49 -5.34 -11.96 3.43
CA ILE A 49 -4.40 -10.84 3.54
C ILE A 49 -5.18 -9.54 3.65
N PHE A 50 -4.88 -8.75 4.67
CA PHE A 50 -5.38 -7.40 4.82
C PHE A 50 -4.26 -6.41 4.48
N GLN A 51 -4.32 -5.85 3.27
CA GLN A 51 -3.35 -4.86 2.83
C GLN A 51 -3.78 -3.46 3.28
N ILE A 52 -2.84 -2.71 3.86
CA ILE A 52 -3.08 -1.39 4.44
C ILE A 52 -2.02 -0.41 3.93
N ASN A 53 -2.46 0.67 3.28
CA ASN A 53 -1.59 1.78 2.93
C ASN A 53 -1.57 2.78 4.09
N VAL A 54 -0.41 2.92 4.74
CA VAL A 54 -0.26 3.75 5.95
C VAL A 54 0.19 5.18 5.66
N GLY A 55 0.34 5.55 4.39
CA GLY A 55 0.65 6.93 3.99
C GLY A 55 1.47 7.02 2.71
N LYS A 56 1.76 8.25 2.29
CA LYS A 56 2.54 8.56 1.08
C LYS A 56 3.89 9.21 1.37
N MET A 57 4.21 9.46 2.65
CA MET A 57 5.53 9.97 3.02
C MET A 57 6.59 8.93 2.71
N CYS A 58 7.65 9.33 2.01
CA CYS A 58 8.78 8.45 1.65
C CYS A 58 10.07 9.26 1.61
N ASN A 59 11.19 8.62 1.90
CA ASN A 59 12.51 9.24 1.74
C ASN A 59 13.03 9.17 0.31
N GLN A 60 12.29 8.53 -0.61
CA GLN A 60 12.62 8.40 -2.03
C GLN A 60 11.54 8.95 -2.94
N VAL A 61 11.91 9.26 -4.19
CA VAL A 61 11.00 9.62 -5.28
C VAL A 61 11.30 8.71 -6.47
N CYS A 62 10.55 7.63 -6.57
CA CYS A 62 10.70 6.65 -7.64
C CYS A 62 9.83 7.04 -8.84
N LYS A 63 10.39 7.03 -10.05
CA LYS A 63 9.65 7.38 -11.28
C LYS A 63 8.45 6.46 -11.55
N HIS A 64 8.49 5.22 -11.05
CA HIS A 64 7.44 4.21 -11.21
C HIS A 64 6.55 4.06 -9.97
N CYS A 65 6.58 5.02 -9.04
CA CYS A 65 5.80 4.92 -7.81
C CYS A 65 4.31 5.10 -8.09
N HIS A 66 3.54 4.02 -8.01
CA HIS A 66 2.09 4.01 -8.30
C HIS A 66 1.25 4.81 -7.30
N VAL A 67 1.78 5.11 -6.10
CA VAL A 67 1.12 5.96 -5.09
C VAL A 67 1.65 7.39 -5.09
N ASP A 68 2.63 7.70 -5.94
CA ASP A 68 3.30 8.99 -6.00
C ASP A 68 3.80 9.45 -4.62
N ALA A 69 4.55 8.58 -3.96
CA ALA A 69 5.15 8.84 -2.66
C ALA A 69 6.37 9.76 -2.77
N GLY A 70 6.68 10.47 -1.70
CA GLY A 70 7.85 11.35 -1.67
C GLY A 70 8.03 12.09 -0.35
N PRO A 71 9.16 12.81 -0.18
CA PRO A 71 9.45 13.58 1.03
C PRO A 71 8.54 14.81 1.22
N ASP A 72 7.92 15.25 0.14
CA ASP A 72 6.97 16.38 0.12
C ASP A 72 5.53 15.96 0.43
N ARG A 73 5.27 14.64 0.54
CA ARG A 73 3.93 14.10 0.83
C ARG A 73 3.69 14.09 2.34
N LYS A 74 2.50 14.52 2.73
CA LYS A 74 2.09 14.64 4.13
C LYS A 74 0.93 13.72 4.50
N GLU A 75 0.39 13.01 3.52
CA GLU A 75 -0.70 12.07 3.73
C GLU A 75 -0.18 10.89 4.55
N ILE A 76 -0.75 10.74 5.74
CA ILE A 76 -0.38 9.70 6.70
C ILE A 76 -1.62 9.16 7.38
N MET A 77 -1.71 7.86 7.58
CA MET A 77 -2.81 7.25 8.31
C MET A 77 -2.72 7.61 9.78
N THR A 78 -3.82 8.07 10.36
CA THR A 78 -3.88 8.42 11.78
C THR A 78 -4.01 7.17 12.66
N ARG A 79 -3.66 7.32 13.93
CA ARG A 79 -3.79 6.26 14.93
C ARG A 79 -5.22 5.77 15.09
N GLU A 80 -6.21 6.68 15.02
CA GLU A 80 -7.63 6.34 15.08
C GLU A 80 -8.04 5.43 13.92
N THR A 81 -7.56 5.72 12.70
CA THR A 81 -7.81 4.88 11.52
C THR A 81 -7.12 3.52 11.66
N MET A 82 -5.89 3.47 12.17
CA MET A 82 -5.20 2.22 12.48
C MET A 82 -5.97 1.40 13.52
N GLN A 83 -6.56 2.04 14.54
CA GLN A 83 -7.39 1.34 15.52
C GLN A 83 -8.63 0.71 14.87
N LEU A 84 -9.26 1.36 13.90
CA LEU A 84 -10.36 0.75 13.14
C LEU A 84 -9.89 -0.48 12.36
N CYS A 85 -8.69 -0.44 11.77
CA CYS A 85 -8.08 -1.60 11.11
C CYS A 85 -7.86 -2.76 12.09
N LEU A 86 -7.38 -2.48 13.30
CA LEU A 86 -7.20 -3.49 14.35
C LEU A 86 -8.54 -4.12 14.76
N ASN A 87 -9.61 -3.33 14.87
CA ASN A 87 -10.94 -3.82 15.19
C ASN A 87 -11.46 -4.77 14.08
N ILE A 88 -11.22 -4.43 12.80
CA ILE A 88 -11.54 -5.30 11.66
C ILE A 88 -10.76 -6.61 11.74
N LEU A 89 -9.45 -6.55 12.01
CA LEU A 89 -8.58 -7.72 12.13
C LEU A 89 -9.00 -8.65 13.27
N ALA A 90 -9.43 -8.09 14.39
CA ALA A 90 -9.93 -8.85 15.54
C ALA A 90 -11.26 -9.55 15.22
N ALA A 91 -12.16 -8.86 14.52
CA ALA A 91 -13.48 -9.39 14.14
C ALA A 91 -13.42 -10.43 13.00
N ASN A 92 -12.33 -10.50 12.24
CA ASN A 92 -12.23 -11.36 11.06
C ASN A 92 -11.02 -12.31 11.17
N PRO A 93 -11.21 -13.53 11.72
CA PRO A 93 -10.14 -14.51 11.89
C PRO A 93 -9.55 -15.06 10.58
N SER A 94 -10.24 -14.86 9.45
CA SER A 94 -9.75 -15.25 8.12
C SER A 94 -8.50 -14.49 7.72
N PHE A 95 -8.36 -13.23 8.12
CA PHE A 95 -7.12 -12.49 7.89
C PHE A 95 -5.97 -13.08 8.73
N LYS A 96 -5.00 -13.66 8.05
CA LYS A 96 -3.79 -14.25 8.65
C LYS A 96 -2.60 -13.30 8.60
N THR A 97 -2.55 -12.49 7.55
CA THR A 97 -1.44 -11.58 7.25
C THR A 97 -1.94 -10.14 7.11
N VAL A 98 -1.20 -9.23 7.71
CA VAL A 98 -1.32 -7.78 7.49
C VAL A 98 -0.16 -7.36 6.58
N ASP A 99 -0.47 -6.78 5.43
CA ASP A 99 0.49 -6.32 4.43
C ASP A 99 0.55 -4.79 4.47
N LEU A 100 1.59 -4.25 5.10
CA LEU A 100 1.80 -2.81 5.25
C LEU A 100 2.51 -2.25 4.03
N THR A 101 1.90 -1.24 3.42
CA THR A 101 2.42 -0.58 2.21
C THR A 101 2.24 0.94 2.32
N GLY A 102 2.74 1.65 1.31
CA GLY A 102 2.64 3.11 1.24
C GLY A 102 3.84 3.73 0.53
N GLY A 103 4.33 4.83 1.07
CA GLY A 103 5.63 5.38 0.71
C GLY A 103 6.76 4.59 1.37
N ALA A 104 7.16 5.02 2.57
CA ALA A 104 7.94 4.22 3.53
C ALA A 104 7.07 4.06 4.78
N PRO A 105 6.46 2.90 5.01
CA PRO A 105 5.53 2.69 6.13
C PRO A 105 6.13 3.07 7.48
N GLU A 106 7.42 2.85 7.66
CA GLU A 106 8.18 3.10 8.88
C GLU A 106 8.25 4.59 9.25
N LEU A 107 7.98 5.49 8.29
CA LEU A 107 7.90 6.94 8.55
C LEU A 107 6.59 7.34 9.24
N ASN A 108 5.58 6.47 9.26
CA ASN A 108 4.41 6.71 10.07
C ASN A 108 4.77 6.64 11.56
N PRO A 109 4.49 7.69 12.37
CA PRO A 109 4.88 7.73 13.78
C PRO A 109 4.27 6.60 14.62
N ASP A 110 3.14 6.05 14.19
CA ASP A 110 2.45 4.95 14.88
C ASP A 110 2.76 3.56 14.27
N PHE A 111 3.72 3.47 13.32
CA PHE A 111 4.07 2.22 12.64
C PHE A 111 4.42 1.09 13.63
N ARG A 112 5.38 1.33 14.53
CA ARG A 112 5.84 0.32 15.50
C ARG A 112 4.69 -0.18 16.39
N TRP A 113 3.94 0.76 16.95
CA TRP A 113 2.76 0.43 17.75
C TRP A 113 1.77 -0.43 16.96
N PHE A 114 1.50 -0.05 15.72
CA PHE A 114 0.54 -0.79 14.88
C PHE A 114 1.01 -2.21 14.58
N VAL A 115 2.30 -2.40 14.28
CA VAL A 115 2.92 -3.71 14.09
C VAL A 115 2.76 -4.56 15.35
N GLU A 116 3.09 -4.01 16.52
CA GLU A 116 2.97 -4.70 17.81
C GLU A 116 1.53 -5.13 18.10
N GLU A 117 0.55 -4.27 17.88
CA GLU A 117 -0.87 -4.60 18.08
C GLU A 117 -1.34 -5.70 17.11
N CYS A 118 -0.93 -5.64 15.84
CA CYS A 118 -1.21 -6.71 14.87
C CYS A 118 -0.61 -8.04 15.33
N ARG A 119 0.62 -8.04 15.87
CA ARG A 119 1.28 -9.24 16.41
C ARG A 119 0.56 -9.78 17.64
N LYS A 120 0.07 -8.92 18.56
CA LYS A 120 -0.75 -9.32 19.71
C LYS A 120 -2.05 -10.02 19.28
N LEU A 121 -2.62 -9.63 18.14
CA LEU A 121 -3.78 -10.30 17.53
C LEU A 121 -3.39 -11.62 16.82
N GLY A 122 -2.14 -12.06 16.91
CA GLY A 122 -1.65 -13.29 16.28
C GLY A 122 -1.48 -13.20 14.77
N LYS A 123 -1.48 -11.99 14.19
CA LYS A 123 -1.33 -11.81 12.75
C LYS A 123 0.14 -11.83 12.34
N LYS A 124 0.44 -12.40 11.17
CA LYS A 124 1.72 -12.19 10.50
C LYS A 124 1.73 -10.76 9.94
N VAL A 125 2.82 -10.04 10.12
CA VAL A 125 2.99 -8.71 9.53
C VAL A 125 4.05 -8.78 8.44
N MET A 126 3.73 -8.22 7.30
CA MET A 126 4.63 -8.02 6.16
C MET A 126 4.77 -6.52 5.93
N ASP A 127 5.99 -6.02 5.94
CA ASP A 127 6.31 -4.64 5.65
C ASP A 127 6.94 -4.52 4.26
N ARG A 128 6.37 -3.66 3.42
CA ARG A 128 6.91 -3.36 2.09
C ARG A 128 7.94 -2.24 2.16
N CYS A 129 9.00 -2.53 2.89
CA CYS A 129 10.12 -1.61 3.15
C CYS A 129 10.95 -1.35 1.89
N ASN A 130 11.33 -0.10 1.65
CA ASN A 130 12.27 0.23 0.59
C ASN A 130 13.76 0.05 1.00
N LEU A 131 14.04 -0.48 2.17
CA LEU A 131 15.32 -0.74 2.81
C LEU A 131 16.24 0.48 2.97
N THR A 132 16.17 1.50 2.10
CA THR A 132 16.98 2.71 2.26
C THR A 132 16.63 3.49 3.52
N ILE A 133 15.38 3.36 4.00
CA ILE A 133 14.96 4.00 5.25
C ILE A 133 15.73 3.41 6.46
N ILE A 134 15.96 2.11 6.46
CA ILE A 134 16.72 1.42 7.50
C ILE A 134 18.19 1.86 7.47
N VAL A 135 18.81 1.84 6.29
CA VAL A 135 20.24 2.17 6.14
C VAL A 135 20.52 3.66 6.34
N ALA A 136 19.65 4.54 5.84
CA ALA A 136 19.89 5.98 5.85
C ALA A 136 19.58 6.65 7.21
N ASN A 137 18.79 6.02 8.07
CA ASN A 137 18.35 6.64 9.31
C ASN A 137 18.51 5.70 10.50
N LYS A 138 19.43 6.06 11.40
CA LYS A 138 19.75 5.29 12.62
C LYS A 138 18.54 4.93 13.49
N LYS A 139 17.47 5.75 13.45
CA LYS A 139 16.23 5.50 14.20
C LYS A 139 15.56 4.17 13.81
N TYR A 140 15.87 3.64 12.62
CA TYR A 140 15.22 2.46 12.05
C TYR A 140 16.16 1.27 11.89
N HIS A 141 17.43 1.38 12.35
CA HIS A 141 18.43 0.30 12.22
C HIS A 141 18.04 -0.98 12.98
N ASP A 142 17.20 -0.87 13.99
CA ASP A 142 16.71 -1.96 14.85
C ASP A 142 15.44 -2.65 14.31
N LEU A 143 14.87 -2.18 13.19
CA LEU A 143 13.64 -2.75 12.65
C LEU A 143 13.76 -4.20 12.14
N PRO A 144 14.92 -4.66 11.63
CA PRO A 144 15.08 -6.06 11.20
C PRO A 144 15.12 -7.08 12.35
N ASP A 145 15.38 -6.63 13.58
CA ASP A 145 15.47 -7.47 14.79
C ASP A 145 14.11 -7.69 15.45
#